data_6d9da1f06804a1f715dc44daead477fe
#
_entry.id   6d9da1f06804a1f715dc44daead477fe
#
_cell.length_a   1.000
_cell.length_b   1.000
_cell.length_c   1.000
_cell.angle_alpha   90.00
_cell.angle_beta   90.00
_cell.angle_gamma   90.00
#
_symmetry.space_group_name_H-M   'P 1'
#
loop_
_entity.id
_entity.type
_entity.pdbx_description
1 polymer ?
#
loop_
_entity_poly.entity_id
_entity_poly.type
_entity_poly.pdbx_seq_one_letter_code
_entity_poly.pdbx_strand_id
1 'polypeptide(L)'
;MKQSSDHDYFPQNYQQSRESFRASVDLLKTQKSLGQWAIPGKNDHDLFVDHAWFPPLEKAETLFVLTSGIHGSETYAGAAIQMMFINEIFPKIDRRHIGIFIVH
;
A
#
# COMPACT_ATOMS: atom_id res chain seq x y z
N MET A 1 17.94 -6.87 15.66
CA MET A 1 17.42 -5.75 14.88
C MET A 1 18.14 -5.65 13.54
N LYS A 2 17.41 -5.58 12.51
CA LYS A 2 17.97 -5.66 11.18
C LYS A 2 17.90 -4.31 10.52
N GLN A 3 18.97 -3.58 10.64
CA GLN A 3 19.02 -2.21 10.19
C GLN A 3 18.79 -2.09 8.68
N SER A 4 19.52 -2.87 7.90
CA SER A 4 19.42 -2.76 6.46
C SER A 4 18.03 -3.13 5.97
N SER A 5 17.40 -4.12 6.59
CA SER A 5 16.09 -4.55 6.15
C SER A 5 15.00 -3.55 6.52
N ASP A 6 15.26 -2.67 7.49
CA ASP A 6 14.32 -1.63 7.85
C ASP A 6 14.12 -0.64 6.70
N HIS A 7 15.09 -0.56 5.79
CA HIS A 7 15.04 0.35 4.66
C HIS A 7 14.97 -0.38 3.33
N ASP A 8 14.79 -1.69 3.36
CA ASP A 8 14.67 -2.48 2.16
C ASP A 8 13.22 -2.86 1.95
N TYR A 9 12.55 -2.08 1.14
CA TYR A 9 11.12 -2.28 0.88
C TYR A 9 10.84 -3.09 -0.38
N PHE A 10 11.87 -3.52 -1.11
CA PHE A 10 11.67 -4.29 -2.33
C PHE A 10 11.16 -5.69 -2.00
N PRO A 11 9.98 -6.05 -2.50
CA PRO A 11 9.50 -7.41 -2.31
C PRO A 11 10.23 -8.37 -3.24
N GLN A 12 10.31 -9.62 -2.83
CA GLN A 12 10.98 -10.64 -3.63
C GLN A 12 10.02 -11.38 -4.54
N ASN A 13 8.74 -11.31 -4.25
CA ASN A 13 7.73 -11.94 -5.07
C ASN A 13 6.36 -11.34 -4.76
N TYR A 14 5.37 -11.76 -5.51
CA TYR A 14 4.02 -11.25 -5.40
C TYR A 14 3.45 -11.47 -4.00
N GLN A 15 3.62 -12.67 -3.45
CA GLN A 15 3.07 -12.99 -2.14
C GLN A 15 3.69 -12.12 -1.06
N GLN A 16 5.01 -11.96 -1.09
CA GLN A 16 5.69 -11.11 -0.12
C GLN A 16 5.25 -9.65 -0.25
N SER A 17 5.06 -9.19 -1.49
CA SER A 17 4.59 -7.83 -1.72
C SER A 17 3.25 -7.59 -1.03
N ARG A 18 2.30 -8.52 -1.21
CA ARG A 18 1.00 -8.41 -0.59
C ARG A 18 1.09 -8.42 0.94
N GLU A 19 1.84 -9.36 1.47
CA GLU A 19 1.95 -9.51 2.92
C GLU A 19 2.57 -8.27 3.56
N SER A 20 3.61 -7.73 2.94
CA SER A 20 4.27 -6.54 3.46
C SER A 20 3.36 -5.32 3.42
N PHE A 21 2.63 -5.16 2.32
CA PHE A 21 1.70 -4.04 2.20
C PHE A 21 0.64 -4.11 3.28
N ARG A 22 -0.02 -5.26 3.41
CA ARG A 22 -1.12 -5.41 4.36
C ARG A 22 -0.63 -5.24 5.80
N ALA A 23 0.54 -5.79 6.11
CA ALA A 23 1.12 -5.66 7.44
C ALA A 23 1.45 -4.20 7.77
N SER A 24 2.01 -3.48 6.80
CA SER A 24 2.36 -2.07 7.02
C SER A 24 1.12 -1.21 7.23
N VAL A 25 0.06 -1.47 6.47
CA VAL A 25 -1.19 -0.75 6.65
C VAL A 25 -1.77 -1.04 8.03
N ASP A 26 -1.75 -2.31 8.45
CA ASP A 26 -2.29 -2.69 9.74
C ASP A 26 -1.55 -2.04 10.91
N LEU A 27 -0.28 -1.75 10.73
CA LEU A 27 0.50 -1.11 11.79
C LEU A 27 0.17 0.36 11.98
N LEU A 28 -0.46 0.99 11.00
CA LEU A 28 -0.83 2.39 11.13
C LEU A 28 -2.03 2.52 12.08
N LYS A 29 -1.85 3.32 13.11
CA LYS A 29 -2.89 3.49 14.14
C LYS A 29 -3.79 4.65 13.77
N THR A 30 -4.58 4.45 12.73
CA THR A 30 -5.51 5.45 12.26
C THR A 30 -6.71 4.75 11.64
N GLN A 31 -7.77 5.49 11.43
CA GLN A 31 -8.94 4.95 10.74
C GLN A 31 -8.56 4.57 9.32
N LYS A 32 -8.92 3.37 8.92
CA LYS A 32 -8.56 2.86 7.61
C LYS A 32 -9.47 1.71 7.23
N SER A 33 -9.54 1.46 5.92
CA SER A 33 -10.18 0.27 5.36
C SER A 33 -9.15 -0.42 4.48
N LEU A 34 -8.91 -1.69 4.74
CA LEU A 34 -8.00 -2.51 3.94
C LEU A 34 -8.81 -3.58 3.26
N GLY A 35 -8.73 -3.66 1.95
CA GLY A 35 -9.49 -4.61 1.19
C GLY A 35 -8.71 -5.21 0.05
N GLN A 36 -9.41 -6.01 -0.75
CA GLN A 36 -8.81 -6.65 -1.91
C GLN A 36 -9.86 -6.90 -2.96
N TRP A 37 -9.45 -6.80 -4.22
CA TRP A 37 -10.29 -7.15 -5.35
C TRP A 37 -9.71 -8.40 -5.98
N ALA A 38 -10.54 -9.43 -6.13
CA ALA A 38 -10.13 -10.65 -6.82
C ALA A 38 -10.03 -10.38 -8.31
N ILE A 39 -8.98 -10.89 -8.93
CA ILE A 39 -8.78 -10.76 -10.37
C ILE A 39 -9.22 -12.09 -11.00
N PRO A 40 -10.27 -12.08 -11.81
CA PRO A 40 -10.67 -13.30 -12.50
C PRO A 40 -9.59 -13.71 -13.48
N GLY A 41 -9.30 -14.99 -13.55
CA GLY A 41 -8.28 -15.51 -14.42
C GLY A 41 -8.56 -16.93 -14.81
N LYS A 42 -7.76 -17.43 -15.75
CA LYS A 42 -7.90 -18.79 -16.25
C LYS A 42 -7.10 -19.81 -15.44
N ASN A 43 -6.23 -19.32 -14.59
CA ASN A 43 -5.35 -20.16 -13.80
C ASN A 43 -5.94 -20.37 -12.42
N ASP A 44 -5.46 -21.41 -11.75
CA ASP A 44 -5.90 -21.72 -10.41
C ASP A 44 -5.29 -20.80 -9.36
N HIS A 45 -4.53 -19.82 -9.77
CA HIS A 45 -3.88 -18.92 -8.84
C HIS A 45 -4.83 -17.80 -8.45
N ASP A 46 -4.99 -17.62 -7.17
CA ASP A 46 -5.76 -16.51 -6.65
C ASP A 46 -4.92 -15.25 -6.71
N LEU A 47 -5.33 -14.35 -7.57
CA LEU A 47 -4.68 -13.05 -7.72
C LEU A 47 -5.60 -11.96 -7.21
N PHE A 48 -5.01 -11.01 -6.49
CA PHE A 48 -5.77 -9.93 -5.88
C PHE A 48 -5.05 -8.61 -6.07
N VAL A 49 -5.83 -7.56 -6.13
CA VAL A 49 -5.32 -6.18 -6.01
C VAL A 49 -5.69 -5.72 -4.61
N ASP A 50 -4.69 -5.42 -3.81
CA ASP A 50 -4.92 -4.91 -2.48
C ASP A 50 -5.12 -3.40 -2.53
N HIS A 51 -5.98 -2.89 -1.65
CA HIS A 51 -6.20 -1.45 -1.59
C HIS A 51 -6.41 -1.03 -0.15
N ALA A 52 -6.00 0.20 0.14
CA ALA A 52 -6.17 0.78 1.46
C ALA A 52 -6.75 2.19 1.31
N TRP A 53 -7.76 2.46 2.10
CA TRP A 53 -8.39 3.77 2.15
C TRP A 53 -8.19 4.39 3.51
N PHE A 54 -7.66 5.60 3.53
CA PHE A 54 -7.47 6.37 4.75
C PHE A 54 -8.31 7.64 4.63
N PRO A 55 -9.46 7.68 5.28
CA PRO A 55 -10.30 8.87 5.18
C PRO A 55 -9.62 10.07 5.83
N PRO A 56 -9.97 11.30 5.38
CA PRO A 56 -9.46 12.48 6.05
C PRO A 56 -9.97 12.54 7.48
N LEU A 57 -9.22 13.18 8.36
CA LEU A 57 -9.58 13.25 9.76
C LEU A 57 -10.71 14.26 10.02
N GLU A 58 -10.84 15.23 9.13
CA GLU A 58 -11.88 16.24 9.19
C GLU A 58 -12.55 16.33 7.83
N LYS A 59 -12.97 17.52 7.43
CA LYS A 59 -13.67 17.68 6.16
C LYS A 59 -12.72 17.41 4.99
N ALA A 60 -13.16 16.57 4.07
CA ALA A 60 -12.36 16.22 2.90
C ALA A 60 -12.25 17.39 1.94
N GLU A 61 -11.05 17.68 1.48
CA GLU A 61 -10.80 18.71 0.47
C GLU A 61 -9.96 18.17 -0.67
N THR A 62 -9.13 17.17 -0.40
CA THR A 62 -8.21 16.61 -1.39
C THR A 62 -8.20 15.10 -1.29
N LEU A 63 -8.14 14.44 -2.44
CA LEU A 63 -7.94 13.00 -2.52
C LEU A 63 -6.58 12.75 -3.17
N PHE A 64 -5.73 12.05 -2.46
CA PHE A 64 -4.43 11.61 -2.97
C PHE A 64 -4.51 10.14 -3.29
N VAL A 65 -4.22 9.77 -4.55
CA VAL A 65 -4.29 8.38 -5.01
C VAL A 65 -2.89 7.94 -5.40
N LEU A 66 -2.47 6.81 -4.86
CA LEU A 66 -1.16 6.24 -5.14
C LEU A 66 -1.35 4.81 -5.64
N THR A 67 -0.95 4.55 -6.88
CA THR A 67 -1.11 3.23 -7.49
C THR A 67 0.23 2.62 -7.84
N SER A 68 0.27 1.29 -7.84
CA SER A 68 1.43 0.55 -8.33
C SER A 68 0.94 -0.78 -8.91
N GLY A 69 1.84 -1.51 -9.55
CA GLY A 69 1.51 -2.85 -10.03
C GLY A 69 0.66 -2.88 -11.29
N ILE A 70 0.64 -1.79 -12.04
CA ILE A 70 -0.22 -1.72 -13.23
C ILE A 70 0.44 -2.42 -14.41
N HIS A 71 1.75 -2.40 -14.47
CA HIS A 71 2.50 -3.02 -15.57
C HIS A 71 3.35 -4.16 -15.04
N GLY A 72 4.32 -4.61 -15.82
CA GLY A 72 5.07 -5.82 -15.58
C GLY A 72 6.11 -5.76 -14.47
N SER A 73 7.36 -6.06 -14.81
CA SER A 73 8.38 -6.28 -13.79
C SER A 73 8.72 -5.05 -12.96
N GLU A 74 8.48 -3.85 -13.47
CA GLU A 74 8.71 -2.63 -12.69
C GLU A 74 7.71 -2.48 -11.54
N THR A 75 6.74 -3.35 -11.46
CA THR A 75 5.76 -3.38 -10.38
C THR A 75 6.42 -3.39 -9.01
N TYR A 76 7.51 -4.13 -8.85
CA TYR A 76 8.14 -4.24 -7.54
C TYR A 76 8.84 -2.95 -7.12
N ALA A 77 9.31 -2.17 -8.08
CA ALA A 77 9.84 -0.85 -7.74
C ALA A 77 8.72 0.05 -7.22
N GLY A 78 7.57 0.04 -7.87
CA GLY A 78 6.42 0.80 -7.41
C GLY A 78 5.94 0.33 -6.04
N ALA A 79 5.91 -0.98 -5.82
CA ALA A 79 5.54 -1.53 -4.53
C ALA A 79 6.49 -1.07 -3.43
N ALA A 80 7.80 -1.06 -3.72
CA ALA A 80 8.79 -0.60 -2.75
C ALA A 80 8.56 0.87 -2.39
N ILE A 81 8.23 1.71 -3.37
CA ILE A 81 7.96 3.11 -3.14
C ILE A 81 6.72 3.27 -2.26
N GLN A 82 5.67 2.49 -2.51
CA GLN A 82 4.48 2.53 -1.67
C GLN A 82 4.79 2.12 -0.23
N MET A 83 5.62 1.11 -0.05
CA MET A 83 6.00 0.67 1.28
C MET A 83 6.78 1.75 2.02
N MET A 84 7.70 2.41 1.32
CA MET A 84 8.42 3.53 1.89
C MET A 84 7.46 4.66 2.26
N PHE A 85 6.51 4.94 1.39
CA PHE A 85 5.51 5.98 1.65
C PHE A 85 4.74 5.68 2.94
N ILE A 86 4.24 4.45 3.07
CA ILE A 86 3.44 4.06 4.23
C ILE A 86 4.25 4.15 5.52
N ASN A 87 5.49 3.70 5.48
CA ASN A 87 6.29 3.58 6.69
C ASN A 87 7.01 4.86 7.08
N GLU A 88 7.36 5.70 6.12
CA GLU A 88 8.21 6.86 6.40
C GLU A 88 7.56 8.21 6.12
N ILE A 89 6.63 8.27 5.17
CA ILE A 89 6.05 9.55 4.78
C ILE A 89 4.66 9.74 5.37
N PHE A 90 3.82 8.71 5.28
CA PHE A 90 2.44 8.78 5.76
C PHE A 90 2.35 9.29 7.21
N PRO A 91 3.18 8.81 8.16
CA PRO A 91 3.07 9.27 9.54
C PRO A 91 3.34 10.76 9.73
N LYS A 92 3.96 11.41 8.74
CA LYS A 92 4.31 12.81 8.82
C LYS A 92 3.34 13.74 8.09
N ILE A 93 2.33 13.17 7.45
CA ILE A 93 1.37 13.97 6.66
C ILE A 93 0.27 14.49 7.58
N ASP A 94 -0.05 15.77 7.41
CA ASP A 94 -1.22 16.35 8.03
C ASP A 94 -2.44 15.96 7.20
N ARG A 95 -3.22 15.01 7.71
CA ARG A 95 -4.34 14.42 6.96
C ARG A 95 -5.69 14.97 7.37
N ARG A 96 -5.73 16.13 7.97
CA ARG A 96 -7.02 16.67 8.40
C ARG A 96 -8.00 16.79 7.25
N HIS A 97 -7.51 17.16 6.07
CA HIS A 97 -8.38 17.39 4.91
C HIS A 97 -8.00 16.56 3.70
N ILE A 98 -7.17 15.55 3.88
CA ILE A 98 -6.66 14.73 2.78
C ILE A 98 -7.07 13.28 3.00
N GLY A 99 -7.80 12.74 2.04
CA GLY A 99 -8.04 11.32 1.96
C GLY A 99 -6.95 10.67 1.13
N ILE A 100 -6.48 9.51 1.53
CA ILE A 100 -5.42 8.79 0.82
C ILE A 100 -5.93 7.42 0.43
N PHE A 101 -5.83 7.11 -0.87
CA PHE A 101 -6.25 5.82 -1.40
C PHE A 101 -5.07 5.18 -2.11
N ILE A 102 -4.65 4.01 -1.63
CA ILE A 102 -3.51 3.30 -2.18
C ILE A 102 -3.99 2.02 -2.83
N VAL A 103 -3.59 1.81 -4.08
CA VAL A 103 -3.85 0.58 -4.82
C VAL A 103 -2.50 -0.08 -5.04
N HIS A 104 -2.37 -1.27 -4.48
CA HIS A 104 -1.07 -1.97 -4.45
C HIS A 104 -1.01 -3.14 -5.42
#